data_81999fce54710ada9c58c813c0c66e18
#
_entry.id   81999fce54710ada9c58c813c0c66e18
#
_cell.length_a   1.000
_cell.length_b   1.000
_cell.length_c   1.000
_cell.angle_alpha   90.00
_cell.angle_beta   90.00
_cell.angle_gamma   90.00
#
_symmetry.space_group_name_H-M   'P 1'
#
loop_
_entity.id
_entity.type
_entity.pdbx_description
1 polymer ?
#
loop_
_entity_poly.entity_id
_entity_poly.type
_entity_poly.pdbx_seq_one_letter_code
_entity_poly.pdbx_strand_id
1 'polypeptide(L)'
;YNIVDQIFIGQGVGYLGNAATNVAYPFSTICLAIALLVGIGSASRVSLCLGRKEPKAAAKAAGNGIVLMGIFGIIYLLVGETFLPLLLKAFGATTDVFPYAKQYARITLIGMPFLIVTNGMSNLIRADGKPKYSMVCMVVGAIINTILDPIFIFVCDWGIAGGGLATVIGQIFSFILALRYLWRFQTIHFEKESFLFDIKESLKICSMGISSSSNQIAVTVIQIIQYNSLTYYGALTKY
;
A
#
# COMPACT_ATOMS: atom_id res chain seq x y z
N TYR A 1 -4.25 8.68 7.45
CA TYR A 1 -5.64 8.79 7.00
C TYR A 1 -6.52 7.64 7.48
N ASN A 2 -6.02 6.42 7.66
CA ASN A 2 -6.83 5.28 8.13
C ASN A 2 -7.72 5.57 9.35
N ILE A 3 -7.23 6.36 10.33
CA ILE A 3 -8.03 6.72 11.51
C ILE A 3 -9.17 7.68 11.13
N VAL A 4 -8.90 8.62 10.25
CA VAL A 4 -9.89 9.60 9.77
C VAL A 4 -10.97 8.92 8.96
N ASP A 5 -10.58 8.01 8.05
CA ASP A 5 -11.50 7.17 7.27
C ASP A 5 -12.44 6.38 8.20
N GLN A 6 -11.89 5.76 9.26
CA GLN A 6 -12.69 4.99 10.23
C GLN A 6 -13.69 5.86 10.99
N ILE A 7 -13.35 7.12 11.29
CA ILE A 7 -14.29 8.05 11.95
C ILE A 7 -15.46 8.36 11.01
N PHE A 8 -15.20 8.71 9.74
CA PHE A 8 -16.25 9.02 8.78
C PHE A 8 -17.10 7.80 8.41
N ILE A 9 -16.48 6.66 8.18
CA ILE A 9 -17.21 5.40 7.90
C ILE A 9 -18.03 4.98 9.12
N GLY A 10 -17.51 5.15 10.34
CA GLY A 10 -18.24 4.85 11.57
C GLY A 10 -19.47 5.73 11.76
N GLN A 11 -19.39 7.00 11.39
CA GLN A 11 -20.52 7.94 11.46
C GLN A 11 -21.53 7.72 10.33
N GLY A 12 -21.09 7.39 9.12
CA GLY A 12 -21.97 7.24 7.95
C GLY A 12 -22.57 5.86 7.79
N VAL A 13 -21.84 4.80 8.13
CA VAL A 13 -22.24 3.39 7.93
C VAL A 13 -22.49 2.66 9.26
N GLY A 14 -22.01 3.24 10.36
CA GLY A 14 -22.12 2.64 11.68
C GLY A 14 -21.04 1.61 11.99
N TYR A 15 -21.26 0.81 13.06
CA TYR A 15 -20.23 -0.10 13.57
C TYR A 15 -19.85 -1.21 12.58
N LEU A 16 -20.79 -1.66 11.72
CA LEU A 16 -20.52 -2.66 10.69
C LEU A 16 -19.52 -2.17 9.64
N GLY A 17 -19.56 -0.86 9.30
CA GLY A 17 -18.58 -0.23 8.43
C GLY A 17 -17.20 -0.23 9.05
N ASN A 18 -17.06 0.14 10.32
CA ASN A 18 -15.78 0.09 11.03
C ASN A 18 -15.24 -1.34 11.17
N ALA A 19 -16.10 -2.29 11.46
CA ALA A 19 -15.71 -3.70 11.50
C ALA A 19 -15.20 -4.18 10.13
N ALA A 20 -15.85 -3.76 9.04
CA ALA A 20 -15.46 -4.10 7.68
C ALA A 20 -14.09 -3.52 7.29
N THR A 21 -13.79 -2.27 7.63
CA THR A 21 -12.47 -1.67 7.38
C THR A 21 -11.37 -2.36 8.17
N ASN A 22 -11.64 -2.76 9.41
CA ASN A 22 -10.70 -3.50 10.23
C ASN A 22 -10.38 -4.89 9.66
N VAL A 23 -11.40 -5.62 9.20
CA VAL A 23 -11.21 -6.92 8.53
C VAL A 23 -10.45 -6.78 7.20
N ALA A 24 -10.61 -5.65 6.49
CA ALA A 24 -9.87 -5.38 5.27
C ALA A 24 -8.44 -4.84 5.51
N TYR A 25 -8.09 -4.41 6.73
CA TYR A 25 -6.81 -3.81 7.05
C TYR A 25 -5.59 -4.69 6.74
N PRO A 26 -5.60 -6.03 6.94
CA PRO A 26 -4.51 -6.91 6.54
C PRO A 26 -4.12 -6.80 5.07
N PHE A 27 -5.03 -6.49 4.15
CA PHE A 27 -4.67 -6.22 2.76
C PHE A 27 -3.70 -5.03 2.63
N SER A 28 -3.95 -3.95 3.36
CA SER A 28 -3.08 -2.77 3.35
C SER A 28 -1.71 -3.05 3.97
N THR A 29 -1.65 -3.87 5.03
CA THR A 29 -0.38 -4.20 5.70
C THR A 29 0.48 -5.17 4.89
N ILE A 30 -0.11 -6.13 4.18
CA ILE A 30 0.61 -7.00 3.23
C ILE A 30 1.12 -6.18 2.04
N CYS A 31 0.28 -5.28 1.51
CA CYS A 31 0.66 -4.35 0.46
C CYS A 31 1.89 -3.50 0.89
N LEU A 32 1.88 -3.00 2.13
CA LEU A 32 3.01 -2.26 2.69
C LEU A 32 4.27 -3.14 2.83
N ALA A 33 4.13 -4.41 3.23
CA ALA A 33 5.25 -5.34 3.31
C ALA A 33 5.94 -5.52 1.94
N ILE A 34 5.15 -5.64 0.86
CA ILE A 34 5.66 -5.72 -0.52
C ILE A 34 6.35 -4.41 -0.92
N ALA A 35 5.74 -3.27 -0.61
CA ALA A 35 6.31 -1.96 -0.90
C ALA A 35 7.64 -1.73 -0.17
N LEU A 36 7.77 -2.21 1.08
CA LEU A 36 9.02 -2.13 1.85
C LEU A 36 10.07 -3.09 1.31
N LEU A 37 9.68 -4.32 0.91
CA LEU A 37 10.58 -5.30 0.31
C LEU A 37 11.33 -4.70 -0.88
N VAL A 38 10.58 -4.16 -1.82
CA VAL A 38 11.17 -3.62 -3.06
C VAL A 38 11.69 -2.21 -2.84
N GLY A 39 10.96 -1.36 -2.11
CA GLY A 39 11.31 0.05 -1.92
C GLY A 39 12.59 0.26 -1.11
N ILE A 40 12.70 -0.38 0.05
CA ILE A 40 13.92 -0.30 0.89
C ILE A 40 15.06 -1.04 0.20
N GLY A 41 14.77 -2.21 -0.41
CA GLY A 41 15.78 -2.96 -1.14
C GLY A 41 16.38 -2.16 -2.28
N SER A 42 15.56 -1.49 -3.10
CA SER A 42 16.00 -0.63 -4.19
C SER A 42 16.78 0.58 -3.69
N ALA A 43 16.27 1.26 -2.65
CA ALA A 43 16.93 2.42 -2.05
C ALA A 43 18.32 2.07 -1.50
N SER A 44 18.43 0.92 -0.80
CA SER A 44 19.70 0.41 -0.28
C SER A 44 20.68 0.07 -1.42
N ARG A 45 20.17 -0.59 -2.46
CA ARG A 45 21.00 -0.93 -3.63
C ARG A 45 21.50 0.30 -4.37
N VAL A 46 20.64 1.29 -4.58
CA VAL A 46 20.98 2.59 -5.18
C VAL A 46 22.07 3.28 -4.37
N SER A 47 21.90 3.39 -3.05
CA SER A 47 22.87 4.02 -2.15
C SER A 47 24.22 3.32 -2.20
N LEU A 48 24.28 1.98 -2.24
CA LEU A 48 25.51 1.21 -2.39
C LEU A 48 26.21 1.47 -3.72
N CYS A 49 25.47 1.52 -4.83
CA CYS A 49 26.04 1.80 -6.15
C CYS A 49 26.57 3.23 -6.23
N LEU A 50 25.84 4.20 -5.66
CA LEU A 50 26.31 5.59 -5.60
C LEU A 50 27.59 5.73 -4.74
N GLY A 51 27.65 5.02 -3.59
CA GLY A 51 28.86 4.98 -2.75
C GLY A 51 30.07 4.38 -3.46
N ARG A 52 29.85 3.46 -4.41
CA ARG A 52 30.89 2.89 -5.28
C ARG A 52 31.22 3.76 -6.49
N LYS A 53 30.57 4.91 -6.65
CA LYS A 53 30.70 5.80 -7.81
C LYS A 53 30.25 5.14 -9.13
N GLU A 54 29.25 4.27 -9.08
CA GLU A 54 28.67 3.55 -10.23
C GLU A 54 27.25 4.09 -10.55
N PRO A 55 27.09 5.29 -11.13
CA PRO A 55 25.76 5.91 -11.31
C PRO A 55 24.87 5.13 -12.28
N LYS A 56 25.45 4.48 -13.30
CA LYS A 56 24.67 3.62 -14.23
C LYS A 56 24.08 2.41 -13.54
N ALA A 57 24.83 1.75 -12.64
CA ALA A 57 24.32 0.64 -11.85
C ALA A 57 23.23 1.11 -10.85
N ALA A 58 23.39 2.31 -10.29
CA ALA A 58 22.36 2.92 -9.44
C ALA A 58 21.06 3.19 -10.23
N ALA A 59 21.15 3.74 -11.45
CA ALA A 59 20.00 3.97 -12.32
C ALA A 59 19.30 2.65 -12.69
N LYS A 60 20.07 1.60 -13.01
CA LYS A 60 19.53 0.27 -13.27
C LYS A 60 18.82 -0.33 -12.04
N ALA A 61 19.38 -0.19 -10.85
CA ALA A 61 18.77 -0.66 -9.61
C ALA A 61 17.46 0.07 -9.30
N ALA A 62 17.42 1.39 -9.47
CA ALA A 62 16.21 2.19 -9.27
C ALA A 62 15.13 1.83 -10.30
N GLY A 63 15.47 1.77 -11.59
CA GLY A 63 14.55 1.41 -12.67
C GLY A 63 13.97 0.00 -12.49
N ASN A 64 14.80 -1.00 -12.20
CA ASN A 64 14.34 -2.36 -11.88
C ASN A 64 13.44 -2.40 -10.64
N GLY A 65 13.75 -1.62 -9.62
CA GLY A 65 12.90 -1.51 -8.44
C GLY A 65 11.50 -1.00 -8.78
N ILE A 66 11.40 0.04 -9.62
CA ILE A 66 10.12 0.60 -10.05
C ILE A 66 9.30 -0.40 -10.85
N VAL A 67 9.94 -1.08 -11.81
CA VAL A 67 9.29 -2.13 -12.62
C VAL A 67 8.80 -3.28 -11.72
N LEU A 68 9.63 -3.71 -10.78
CA LEU A 68 9.30 -4.79 -9.84
C LEU A 68 8.12 -4.42 -8.92
N MET A 69 8.05 -3.16 -8.45
CA MET A 69 6.89 -2.64 -7.70
C MET A 69 5.61 -2.71 -8.54
N GLY A 70 5.68 -2.34 -9.82
CA GLY A 70 4.55 -2.44 -10.75
C GLY A 70 4.09 -3.87 -10.95
N ILE A 71 5.02 -4.79 -11.18
CA ILE A 71 4.73 -6.24 -11.36
C ILE A 71 4.07 -6.79 -10.09
N PHE A 72 4.66 -6.57 -8.91
CA PHE A 72 4.09 -7.05 -7.66
C PHE A 72 2.75 -6.40 -7.34
N GLY A 73 2.56 -5.13 -7.71
CA GLY A 73 1.28 -4.45 -7.56
C GLY A 73 0.17 -5.11 -8.39
N ILE A 74 0.44 -5.44 -9.65
CA ILE A 74 -0.51 -6.12 -10.52
C ILE A 74 -0.79 -7.55 -10.02
N ILE A 75 0.25 -8.30 -9.67
CA ILE A 75 0.09 -9.65 -9.11
C ILE A 75 -0.75 -9.59 -7.83
N TYR A 76 -0.47 -8.64 -6.96
CA TYR A 76 -1.21 -8.47 -5.70
C TYR A 76 -2.70 -8.17 -5.94
N LEU A 77 -3.02 -7.30 -6.91
CA LEU A 77 -4.40 -7.02 -7.31
C LEU A 77 -5.10 -8.28 -7.82
N LEU A 78 -4.47 -9.01 -8.74
CA LEU A 78 -5.07 -10.22 -9.35
C LEU A 78 -5.30 -11.32 -8.31
N VAL A 79 -4.32 -11.58 -7.45
CA VAL A 79 -4.43 -12.57 -6.37
C VAL A 79 -5.47 -12.11 -5.34
N GLY A 80 -5.45 -10.84 -4.95
CA GLY A 80 -6.40 -10.27 -4.01
C GLY A 80 -7.85 -10.40 -4.49
N GLU A 81 -8.14 -10.03 -5.74
CA GLU A 81 -9.49 -10.15 -6.32
C GLU A 81 -9.94 -11.60 -6.46
N THR A 82 -9.04 -12.51 -6.91
CA THR A 82 -9.38 -13.91 -7.11
C THR A 82 -9.71 -14.62 -5.80
N PHE A 83 -8.94 -14.37 -4.75
CA PHE A 83 -9.08 -15.03 -3.46
C PHE A 83 -9.80 -14.18 -2.41
N LEU A 84 -10.39 -13.03 -2.79
CA LEU A 84 -11.03 -12.08 -1.88
C LEU A 84 -11.98 -12.71 -0.87
N PRO A 85 -12.95 -13.58 -1.26
CA PRO A 85 -13.87 -14.17 -0.28
C PRO A 85 -13.19 -15.09 0.73
N LEU A 86 -12.16 -15.82 0.29
CA LEU A 86 -11.40 -16.73 1.14
C LEU A 86 -10.57 -15.94 2.15
N LEU A 87 -9.89 -14.90 1.68
CA LEU A 87 -9.04 -14.05 2.51
C LEU A 87 -9.84 -13.29 3.56
N LEU A 88 -10.99 -12.72 3.20
CA LEU A 88 -11.85 -12.03 4.16
C LEU A 88 -12.34 -12.96 5.28
N LYS A 89 -12.70 -14.21 4.96
CA LYS A 89 -13.05 -15.20 5.97
C LYS A 89 -11.87 -15.55 6.86
N ALA A 90 -10.67 -15.71 6.27
CA ALA A 90 -9.44 -15.98 7.03
C ALA A 90 -9.04 -14.80 7.94
N PHE A 91 -9.40 -13.57 7.55
CA PHE A 91 -9.15 -12.35 8.36
C PHE A 91 -10.22 -12.10 9.43
N GLY A 92 -11.21 -13.00 9.58
CA GLY A 92 -12.19 -12.93 10.65
C GLY A 92 -13.50 -12.22 10.29
N ALA A 93 -13.85 -12.13 9.00
CA ALA A 93 -15.15 -11.58 8.58
C ALA A 93 -16.32 -12.45 9.07
N THR A 94 -17.19 -11.88 9.91
CA THR A 94 -18.45 -12.49 10.29
C THR A 94 -19.49 -12.38 9.16
N THR A 95 -20.57 -13.16 9.21
CA THR A 95 -21.63 -13.14 8.20
C THR A 95 -22.22 -11.75 7.97
N ASP A 96 -22.37 -10.96 9.03
CA ASP A 96 -22.97 -9.62 8.98
C ASP A 96 -22.01 -8.58 8.41
N VAL A 97 -20.70 -8.71 8.68
CA VAL A 97 -19.64 -7.80 8.23
C VAL A 97 -19.19 -8.12 6.81
N PHE A 98 -19.29 -9.37 6.39
CA PHE A 98 -18.77 -9.86 5.11
C PHE A 98 -19.21 -9.05 3.88
N PRO A 99 -20.50 -8.67 3.67
CA PRO A 99 -20.91 -7.91 2.51
C PRO A 99 -20.25 -6.53 2.46
N TYR A 100 -20.14 -5.84 3.59
CA TYR A 100 -19.49 -4.54 3.71
C TYR A 100 -17.98 -4.63 3.48
N ALA A 101 -17.34 -5.64 4.10
CA ALA A 101 -15.90 -5.88 3.92
C ALA A 101 -15.56 -6.25 2.48
N LYS A 102 -16.40 -7.05 1.81
CA LYS A 102 -16.20 -7.41 0.40
C LYS A 102 -16.30 -6.19 -0.52
N GLN A 103 -17.29 -5.32 -0.29
CA GLN A 103 -17.47 -4.11 -1.09
C GLN A 103 -16.29 -3.15 -0.92
N TYR A 104 -15.89 -2.89 0.33
CA TYR A 104 -14.76 -2.01 0.65
C TYR A 104 -13.44 -2.55 0.11
N ALA A 105 -13.13 -3.82 0.40
CA ALA A 105 -11.88 -4.44 -0.01
C ALA A 105 -11.74 -4.50 -1.53
N ARG A 106 -12.81 -4.78 -2.27
CA ARG A 106 -12.79 -4.83 -3.73
C ARG A 106 -12.42 -3.48 -4.34
N ILE A 107 -12.95 -2.38 -3.79
CA ILE A 107 -12.64 -1.04 -4.26
C ILE A 107 -11.20 -0.69 -3.89
N THR A 108 -10.80 -0.91 -2.64
CA THR A 108 -9.46 -0.55 -2.17
C THR A 108 -8.36 -1.39 -2.81
N LEU A 109 -8.62 -2.65 -3.19
CA LEU A 109 -7.66 -3.49 -3.92
C LEU A 109 -7.22 -2.86 -5.24
N ILE A 110 -8.11 -2.14 -5.95
CA ILE A 110 -7.76 -1.41 -7.17
C ILE A 110 -6.70 -0.33 -6.89
N GLY A 111 -6.71 0.24 -5.70
CA GLY A 111 -5.74 1.23 -5.26
C GLY A 111 -4.38 0.66 -4.82
N MET A 112 -4.31 -0.63 -4.47
CA MET A 112 -3.09 -1.23 -3.90
C MET A 112 -1.85 -1.16 -4.81
N PRO A 113 -1.92 -1.37 -6.15
CA PRO A 113 -0.77 -1.17 -7.03
C PRO A 113 -0.19 0.24 -6.95
N PHE A 114 -1.05 1.26 -6.90
CA PHE A 114 -0.63 2.66 -6.74
C PHE A 114 0.04 2.88 -5.38
N LEU A 115 -0.49 2.27 -4.33
CA LEU A 115 0.05 2.34 -2.98
C LEU A 115 1.44 1.68 -2.89
N ILE A 116 1.64 0.50 -3.51
CA ILE A 116 2.94 -0.18 -3.56
C ILE A 116 3.99 0.70 -4.23
N VAL A 117 3.68 1.25 -5.40
CA VAL A 117 4.62 2.11 -6.13
C VAL A 117 4.89 3.39 -5.37
N THR A 118 3.87 4.04 -4.80
CA THR A 118 4.04 5.28 -4.03
C THR A 118 4.94 5.10 -2.82
N ASN A 119 4.70 4.07 -2.00
CA ASN A 119 5.53 3.79 -0.83
C ASN A 119 6.94 3.36 -1.21
N GLY A 120 7.09 2.56 -2.25
CA GLY A 120 8.40 2.16 -2.76
C GLY A 120 9.19 3.34 -3.31
N MET A 121 8.57 4.17 -4.15
CA MET A 121 9.15 5.43 -4.67
C MET A 121 9.52 6.39 -3.55
N SER A 122 8.72 6.45 -2.48
CA SER A 122 9.01 7.26 -1.30
C SER A 122 10.38 6.94 -0.68
N ASN A 123 10.77 5.67 -0.66
CA ASN A 123 12.09 5.24 -0.18
C ASN A 123 13.21 5.65 -1.17
N LEU A 124 12.99 5.52 -2.48
CA LEU A 124 13.94 5.96 -3.50
C LEU A 124 14.14 7.50 -3.47
N ILE A 125 13.05 8.26 -3.31
CA ILE A 125 13.10 9.73 -3.20
C ILE A 125 13.91 10.17 -1.96
N ARG A 126 13.77 9.43 -0.84
CA ARG A 126 14.58 9.67 0.37
C ARG A 126 16.05 9.36 0.12
N ALA A 127 16.35 8.27 -0.59
CA ALA A 127 17.71 7.91 -0.96
C ALA A 127 18.37 8.95 -1.90
N ASP A 128 17.58 9.63 -2.74
CA ASP A 128 18.01 10.75 -3.58
C ASP A 128 18.19 12.08 -2.79
N GLY A 129 18.01 12.05 -1.44
CA GLY A 129 18.23 13.21 -0.59
C GLY A 129 17.06 14.19 -0.51
N LYS A 130 15.87 13.83 -0.96
CA LYS A 130 14.67 14.69 -0.96
C LYS A 130 13.53 14.18 -0.05
N PRO A 131 13.77 13.96 1.25
CA PRO A 131 12.73 13.43 2.16
C PRO A 131 11.50 14.33 2.27
N LYS A 132 11.67 15.66 2.12
CA LYS A 132 10.54 16.60 2.12
C LYS A 132 9.58 16.35 0.96
N TYR A 133 10.09 16.04 -0.24
CA TYR A 133 9.24 15.74 -1.39
C TYR A 133 8.49 14.43 -1.20
N SER A 134 9.15 13.39 -0.68
CA SER A 134 8.53 12.12 -0.30
C SER A 134 7.35 12.35 0.67
N MET A 135 7.55 13.18 1.69
CA MET A 135 6.50 13.54 2.65
C MET A 135 5.33 14.26 1.96
N VAL A 136 5.61 15.22 1.08
CA VAL A 136 4.56 15.95 0.34
C VAL A 136 3.71 15.00 -0.50
N CYS A 137 4.30 14.02 -1.19
CA CYS A 137 3.54 13.02 -1.96
C CYS A 137 2.53 12.27 -1.08
N MET A 138 2.94 11.88 0.14
CA MET A 138 2.06 11.15 1.06
C MET A 138 0.99 12.04 1.68
N VAL A 139 1.36 13.27 2.07
CA VAL A 139 0.44 14.22 2.71
C VAL A 139 -0.63 14.70 1.74
N VAL A 140 -0.28 14.99 0.49
CA VAL A 140 -1.26 15.40 -0.52
C VAL A 140 -2.34 14.34 -0.73
N GLY A 141 -1.95 13.06 -0.87
CA GLY A 141 -2.93 11.99 -0.98
C GLY A 141 -3.82 11.85 0.26
N ALA A 142 -3.25 12.03 1.46
CA ALA A 142 -4.02 12.00 2.70
C ALA A 142 -5.01 13.17 2.80
N ILE A 143 -4.62 14.36 2.39
CA ILE A 143 -5.52 15.54 2.36
C ILE A 143 -6.67 15.30 1.38
N ILE A 144 -6.38 14.84 0.16
CA ILE A 144 -7.39 14.55 -0.85
C ILE A 144 -8.38 13.50 -0.34
N ASN A 145 -7.90 12.41 0.23
CA ASN A 145 -8.75 11.38 0.82
C ASN A 145 -9.64 11.97 1.93
N THR A 146 -9.07 12.70 2.90
CA THR A 146 -9.82 13.33 4.02
C THR A 146 -10.89 14.31 3.55
N ILE A 147 -10.69 15.00 2.42
CA ILE A 147 -11.69 15.92 1.84
C ILE A 147 -12.78 15.13 1.11
N LEU A 148 -12.41 14.05 0.41
CA LEU A 148 -13.35 13.26 -0.39
C LEU A 148 -14.21 12.32 0.45
N ASP A 149 -13.71 11.83 1.58
CA ASP A 149 -14.44 10.93 2.47
C ASP A 149 -15.83 11.48 2.86
N PRO A 150 -15.95 12.67 3.47
CA PRO A 150 -17.26 13.21 3.85
C PRO A 150 -18.15 13.48 2.63
N ILE A 151 -17.57 13.85 1.50
CA ILE A 151 -18.34 14.10 0.27
C ILE A 151 -18.97 12.80 -0.24
N PHE A 152 -18.18 11.74 -0.36
CA PHE A 152 -18.69 10.49 -0.91
C PHE A 152 -19.56 9.70 0.07
N ILE A 153 -19.26 9.79 1.37
CA ILE A 153 -20.01 9.06 2.41
C ILE A 153 -21.33 9.75 2.72
N PHE A 154 -21.35 11.09 2.92
CA PHE A 154 -22.52 11.81 3.43
C PHE A 154 -23.29 12.56 2.33
N VAL A 155 -22.59 13.21 1.37
CA VAL A 155 -23.27 14.02 0.33
C VAL A 155 -23.75 13.13 -0.82
N CYS A 156 -22.91 12.17 -1.26
CA CYS A 156 -23.28 11.23 -2.33
C CYS A 156 -24.02 9.99 -1.82
N ASP A 157 -24.05 9.77 -0.51
CA ASP A 157 -24.69 8.61 0.16
C ASP A 157 -24.17 7.24 -0.36
N TRP A 158 -22.88 7.18 -0.70
CA TRP A 158 -22.24 5.93 -1.17
C TRP A 158 -21.74 5.05 -0.03
N GLY A 159 -21.93 5.46 1.21
CA GLY A 159 -21.56 4.71 2.40
C GLY A 159 -20.12 4.21 2.36
N ILE A 160 -19.92 2.90 2.62
CA ILE A 160 -18.58 2.29 2.69
C ILE A 160 -17.84 2.31 1.35
N ALA A 161 -18.57 2.24 0.23
CA ALA A 161 -17.96 2.34 -1.09
C ALA A 161 -17.36 3.74 -1.33
N GLY A 162 -18.00 4.77 -0.80
CA GLY A 162 -17.52 6.15 -0.85
C GLY A 162 -16.15 6.30 -0.18
N GLY A 163 -15.98 5.78 1.04
CA GLY A 163 -14.69 5.78 1.74
C GLY A 163 -13.61 5.00 0.99
N GLY A 164 -13.95 3.83 0.42
CA GLY A 164 -13.03 3.08 -0.44
C GLY A 164 -12.57 3.85 -1.66
N LEU A 165 -13.49 4.53 -2.37
CA LEU A 165 -13.19 5.34 -3.56
C LEU A 165 -12.34 6.56 -3.21
N ALA A 166 -12.64 7.26 -2.13
CA ALA A 166 -11.84 8.40 -1.66
C ALA A 166 -10.39 7.99 -1.38
N THR A 167 -10.21 6.81 -0.75
CA THR A 167 -8.89 6.23 -0.50
C THR A 167 -8.14 5.95 -1.81
N VAL A 168 -8.78 5.32 -2.79
CA VAL A 168 -8.16 5.02 -4.10
C VAL A 168 -7.77 6.29 -4.84
N ILE A 169 -8.63 7.31 -4.86
CA ILE A 169 -8.32 8.60 -5.49
C ILE A 169 -7.12 9.25 -4.81
N GLY A 170 -7.07 9.30 -3.48
CA GLY A 170 -5.91 9.81 -2.74
C GLY A 170 -4.61 9.06 -3.09
N GLN A 171 -4.66 7.74 -3.24
CA GLN A 171 -3.52 6.91 -3.65
C GLN A 171 -3.07 7.22 -5.08
N ILE A 172 -3.99 7.42 -6.02
CA ILE A 172 -3.69 7.79 -7.41
C ILE A 172 -2.98 9.15 -7.47
N PHE A 173 -3.45 10.15 -6.73
CA PHE A 173 -2.78 11.46 -6.68
C PHE A 173 -1.36 11.36 -6.09
N SER A 174 -1.19 10.61 -5.00
CA SER A 174 0.13 10.34 -4.43
C SER A 174 1.05 9.65 -5.43
N PHE A 175 0.53 8.67 -6.17
CA PHE A 175 1.25 7.94 -7.21
C PHE A 175 1.71 8.86 -8.35
N ILE A 176 0.83 9.72 -8.86
CA ILE A 176 1.18 10.68 -9.92
C ILE A 176 2.32 11.61 -9.45
N LEU A 177 2.24 12.12 -8.22
CA LEU A 177 3.29 12.97 -7.65
C LEU A 177 4.61 12.21 -7.48
N ALA A 178 4.56 10.95 -7.02
CA ALA A 178 5.73 10.12 -6.88
C ALA A 178 6.38 9.80 -8.23
N LEU A 179 5.58 9.46 -9.27
CA LEU A 179 6.09 9.24 -10.62
C LEU A 179 6.66 10.51 -11.24
N ARG A 180 6.06 11.67 -10.99
CA ARG A 180 6.59 12.96 -11.46
C ARG A 180 8.03 13.20 -10.98
N TYR A 181 8.40 12.62 -9.85
CA TYR A 181 9.76 12.74 -9.32
C TYR A 181 10.81 12.05 -10.20
N LEU A 182 10.44 11.06 -11.04
CA LEU A 182 11.37 10.39 -11.96
C LEU A 182 12.15 11.39 -12.83
N TRP A 183 11.51 12.48 -13.26
CA TRP A 183 12.16 13.53 -14.04
C TRP A 183 12.97 14.52 -13.18
N ARG A 184 12.93 14.38 -11.84
CA ARG A 184 13.60 15.29 -10.89
C ARG A 184 14.69 14.63 -10.07
N PHE A 185 15.01 13.37 -10.35
CA PHE A 185 16.14 12.70 -9.69
C PHE A 185 17.42 13.49 -9.93
N GLN A 186 18.19 13.72 -8.85
CA GLN A 186 19.43 14.51 -8.88
C GLN A 186 20.67 13.64 -8.96
N THR A 187 20.63 12.45 -8.35
CA THR A 187 21.79 11.56 -8.25
C THR A 187 21.86 10.55 -9.39
N ILE A 188 20.74 10.35 -10.13
CA ILE A 188 20.60 9.31 -11.13
C ILE A 188 19.95 9.88 -12.39
N HIS A 189 20.53 9.55 -13.55
CA HIS A 189 19.90 9.80 -14.84
C HIS A 189 19.34 8.49 -15.39
N PHE A 190 18.02 8.45 -15.60
CA PHE A 190 17.37 7.28 -16.16
C PHE A 190 17.50 7.26 -17.68
N GLU A 191 18.03 6.16 -18.20
CA GLU A 191 18.00 5.79 -19.60
C GLU A 191 16.91 4.73 -19.81
N LYS A 192 16.43 4.53 -21.03
CA LYS A 192 15.42 3.48 -21.33
C LYS A 192 15.88 2.10 -20.88
N GLU A 193 17.17 1.83 -20.95
CA GLU A 193 17.80 0.58 -20.52
C GLU A 193 17.71 0.35 -19.00
N SER A 194 17.57 1.42 -18.21
CA SER A 194 17.43 1.32 -16.75
C SER A 194 16.15 0.60 -16.31
N PHE A 195 15.12 0.62 -17.15
CA PHE A 195 13.83 -0.01 -16.90
C PHE A 195 13.72 -1.44 -17.46
N LEU A 196 14.78 -1.95 -18.12
CA LEU A 196 14.81 -3.33 -18.56
C LEU A 196 14.87 -4.26 -17.34
N PHE A 197 13.92 -5.18 -17.28
CA PHE A 197 13.82 -6.11 -16.17
C PHE A 197 15.02 -7.06 -16.14
N ASP A 198 15.74 -7.07 -15.03
CA ASP A 198 16.87 -7.96 -14.76
C ASP A 198 16.60 -8.75 -13.48
N ILE A 199 16.41 -10.06 -13.64
CA ILE A 199 16.09 -10.95 -12.52
C ILE A 199 17.20 -11.02 -11.47
N LYS A 200 18.49 -10.91 -11.88
CA LYS A 200 19.62 -10.93 -10.96
C LYS A 200 19.64 -9.68 -10.08
N GLU A 201 19.35 -8.51 -10.67
CA GLU A 201 19.28 -7.26 -9.93
C GLU A 201 18.03 -7.24 -9.05
N SER A 202 16.91 -7.75 -9.53
CA SER A 202 15.66 -7.90 -8.75
C SER A 202 15.84 -8.79 -7.51
N LEU A 203 16.57 -9.90 -7.64
CA LEU A 203 16.87 -10.78 -6.49
C LEU A 203 17.76 -10.08 -5.44
N LYS A 204 18.75 -9.27 -5.87
CA LYS A 204 19.56 -8.48 -4.94
C LYS A 204 18.71 -7.43 -4.20
N ILE A 205 17.80 -6.76 -4.91
CA ILE A 205 16.85 -5.81 -4.34
C ILE A 205 16.01 -6.50 -3.27
N CYS A 206 15.37 -7.62 -3.61
CA CYS A 206 14.55 -8.37 -2.65
C CYS A 206 15.35 -8.86 -1.43
N SER A 207 16.58 -9.35 -1.65
CA SER A 207 17.46 -9.79 -0.55
C SER A 207 17.76 -8.66 0.45
N MET A 208 17.96 -7.42 -0.03
CA MET A 208 18.21 -6.27 0.85
C MET A 208 16.96 -5.78 1.58
N GLY A 209 15.77 -5.96 1.00
CA GLY A 209 14.51 -5.53 1.59
C GLY A 209 13.84 -6.56 2.51
N ILE A 210 14.30 -7.81 2.51
CA ILE A 210 13.63 -8.93 3.20
C ILE A 210 13.45 -8.68 4.70
N SER A 211 14.44 -8.08 5.37
CA SER A 211 14.38 -7.79 6.80
C SER A 211 13.22 -6.86 7.16
N SER A 212 13.06 -5.77 6.40
CA SER A 212 11.99 -4.79 6.63
C SER A 212 10.61 -5.37 6.29
N SER A 213 10.52 -6.17 5.23
CA SER A 213 9.30 -6.86 4.85
C SER A 213 8.89 -7.90 5.89
N SER A 214 9.84 -8.70 6.41
CA SER A 214 9.58 -9.73 7.43
C SER A 214 9.00 -9.12 8.71
N ASN A 215 9.50 -7.97 9.15
CA ASN A 215 8.94 -7.26 10.29
C ASN A 215 7.47 -6.86 10.04
N GLN A 216 7.16 -6.33 8.87
CA GLN A 216 5.80 -5.94 8.52
C GLN A 216 4.85 -7.15 8.39
N ILE A 217 5.34 -8.27 7.85
CA ILE A 217 4.57 -9.53 7.79
C ILE A 217 4.28 -10.04 9.21
N ALA A 218 5.25 -10.00 10.13
CA ALA A 218 5.03 -10.40 11.52
C ALA A 218 3.92 -9.57 12.19
N VAL A 219 3.92 -8.25 11.99
CA VAL A 219 2.85 -7.36 12.47
C VAL A 219 1.50 -7.77 11.88
N THR A 220 1.45 -8.08 10.58
CA THR A 220 0.21 -8.52 9.92
C THR A 220 -0.33 -9.83 10.50
N VAL A 221 0.54 -10.81 10.73
CA VAL A 221 0.15 -12.10 11.35
C VAL A 221 -0.43 -11.89 12.74
N ILE A 222 0.22 -11.05 13.56
CA ILE A 222 -0.27 -10.72 14.91
C ILE A 222 -1.67 -10.08 14.82
N GLN A 223 -1.89 -9.15 13.91
CA GLN A 223 -3.19 -8.50 13.71
C GLN A 223 -4.28 -9.50 13.30
N ILE A 224 -3.99 -10.41 12.37
CA ILE A 224 -4.94 -11.45 11.95
C ILE A 224 -5.31 -12.35 13.12
N ILE A 225 -4.33 -12.80 13.91
CA ILE A 225 -4.58 -13.61 15.11
C ILE A 225 -5.44 -12.85 16.13
N GLN A 226 -5.13 -11.57 16.35
CA GLN A 226 -5.88 -10.71 17.27
C GLN A 226 -7.34 -10.55 16.83
N TYR A 227 -7.61 -10.27 15.55
CA TYR A 227 -8.98 -10.14 15.04
C TYR A 227 -9.76 -11.44 15.14
N ASN A 228 -9.15 -12.58 14.78
CA ASN A 228 -9.80 -13.88 14.92
C ASN A 228 -10.10 -14.21 16.38
N SER A 229 -9.18 -13.91 17.32
CA SER A 229 -9.40 -14.11 18.74
C SER A 229 -10.53 -13.23 19.27
N LEU A 230 -10.56 -11.95 18.89
CA LEU A 230 -11.65 -11.04 19.27
C LEU A 230 -13.01 -11.51 18.74
N THR A 231 -13.07 -12.02 17.52
CA THR A 231 -14.29 -12.56 16.93
C THR A 231 -14.75 -13.81 17.69
N TYR A 232 -13.83 -14.71 18.04
CA TYR A 232 -14.16 -15.94 18.77
C TYR A 232 -14.66 -15.64 20.19
N TYR A 233 -13.94 -14.83 20.97
CA TYR A 233 -14.33 -14.49 22.34
C TYR A 233 -15.52 -13.53 22.40
N GLY A 234 -15.63 -12.60 21.46
CA GLY A 234 -16.80 -11.71 21.35
C GLY A 234 -18.08 -12.45 21.01
N ALA A 235 -18.02 -13.57 20.32
CA ALA A 235 -19.16 -14.43 20.10
C ALA A 235 -19.58 -15.19 21.38
N LEU A 236 -18.62 -15.57 22.24
CA LEU A 236 -18.88 -16.25 23.50
C LEU A 236 -19.50 -15.33 24.57
N THR A 237 -19.26 -14.02 24.51
CA THR A 237 -19.83 -13.07 25.49
C THR A 237 -21.27 -12.62 25.16
N LYS A 238 -21.85 -13.08 24.05
CA LYS A 238 -23.25 -12.84 23.67
C LYS A 238 -24.22 -13.85 24.27
N TYR A 239 -23.73 -14.78 25.04
CA TYR A 239 -24.50 -15.74 25.85
C TYR A 239 -24.15 -15.54 27.33
#